data_1d09509ba92ab1d2663568235d64b7e0
#
_entry.id   1d09509ba92ab1d2663568235d64b7e0
#
_cell.length_a   1.000
_cell.length_b   1.000
_cell.length_c   1.000
_cell.angle_alpha   90.00
_cell.angle_beta   90.00
_cell.angle_gamma   90.00
#
_symmetry.space_group_name_H-M   'P 1'
#
loop_
_entity.id
_entity.type
_entity.pdbx_description
1 polymer ?
#
loop_
_entity_poly.entity_id
_entity_poly.type
_entity_poly.pdbx_seq_one_letter_code
_entity_poly.pdbx_strand_id
1 'polypeptide(L)' 'GRLILSPVKIGSGVTIGGGVSILPGSIIGDDAIIAYRAVVIKRTEVGAGEVWGGLPAKKIR' A
#
# COMPACT_ATOMS: atom_id res chain seq x y z
N GLY A 1 9.29 14.92 -22.69
CA GLY A 1 8.53 15.04 -21.46
C GLY A 1 9.36 14.71 -20.22
N ARG A 2 8.85 15.09 -19.12
CA ARG A 2 9.51 14.84 -17.83
C ARG A 2 8.71 13.83 -17.04
N LEU A 3 9.41 12.84 -16.51
CA LEU A 3 8.81 11.84 -15.65
C LEU A 3 9.10 12.21 -14.19
N ILE A 4 8.03 12.39 -13.44
CA ILE A 4 8.15 12.64 -12.00
C ILE A 4 7.72 11.38 -11.27
N LEU A 5 8.62 10.85 -10.45
CA LEU A 5 8.37 9.66 -9.69
C LEU A 5 8.20 9.99 -8.21
N SER A 6 7.08 9.56 -7.65
CA SER A 6 6.85 9.64 -6.21
C SER A 6 7.10 8.25 -5.65
N PRO A 7 8.10 8.06 -4.80
CA PRO A 7 8.43 6.72 -4.31
C PRO A 7 7.32 6.16 -3.45
N VAL A 8 7.23 4.84 -3.45
CA VAL A 8 6.44 4.09 -2.48
C VAL A 8 7.36 3.73 -1.32
N LYS A 9 6.93 4.01 -0.10
CA LYS A 9 7.70 3.66 1.09
C LYS A 9 7.02 2.50 1.78
N ILE A 10 7.76 1.44 2.02
CA ILE A 10 7.23 0.23 2.65
C ILE A 10 8.06 -0.06 3.89
N GLY A 11 7.40 -0.15 5.02
CA GLY A 11 8.04 -0.43 6.29
C GLY A 11 8.52 -1.87 6.42
N SER A 12 9.00 -2.21 7.60
CA SER A 12 9.51 -3.54 7.91
C SER A 12 8.38 -4.50 8.23
N GLY A 13 8.54 -5.77 7.85
CA GLY A 13 7.57 -6.81 8.22
C GLY A 13 6.24 -6.71 7.50
N VAL A 14 6.15 -5.95 6.44
CA VAL A 14 4.91 -5.78 5.68
C VAL A 14 4.62 -7.06 4.89
N THR A 15 3.36 -7.50 4.93
CA THR A 15 2.89 -8.63 4.13
C THR A 15 2.06 -8.10 2.97
N ILE A 16 2.45 -8.41 1.76
CA ILE A 16 1.74 -7.98 0.56
C ILE A 16 1.29 -9.20 -0.21
N GLY A 17 -0.02 -9.35 -0.38
CA GLY A 17 -0.59 -10.46 -1.13
C GLY A 17 -0.29 -10.38 -2.62
N GLY A 18 -0.53 -11.49 -3.32
CA GLY A 18 -0.28 -11.53 -4.76
C GLY A 18 -1.20 -10.59 -5.52
N GLY A 19 -0.68 -10.01 -6.60
CA GLY A 19 -1.46 -9.15 -7.47
C GLY A 19 -1.78 -7.78 -6.91
N VAL A 20 -1.15 -7.39 -5.80
CA VAL A 20 -1.35 -6.05 -5.22
C VAL A 20 -0.65 -5.01 -6.07
N SER A 21 -1.35 -3.90 -6.29
CA SER A 21 -0.78 -2.72 -6.94
C SER A 21 -0.70 -1.60 -5.92
N ILE A 22 0.46 -0.99 -5.79
CA ILE A 22 0.66 0.14 -4.89
C ILE A 22 1.10 1.33 -5.72
N LEU A 23 0.27 2.36 -5.73
CA LEU A 23 0.50 3.51 -6.58
C LEU A 23 1.43 4.53 -5.92
N PRO A 24 2.08 5.38 -6.73
CA PRO A 24 3.13 6.29 -6.23
C PRO A 24 2.69 7.18 -5.07
N GLY A 25 3.64 7.48 -4.21
CA GLY A 25 3.41 8.36 -3.07
C GLY A 25 2.77 7.69 -1.87
N SER A 26 2.48 6.39 -1.97
CA SER A 26 1.87 5.66 -0.85
C SER A 26 2.92 5.30 0.19
N ILE A 27 2.49 5.22 1.44
CA ILE A 27 3.33 4.85 2.57
C ILE A 27 2.67 3.69 3.30
N ILE A 28 3.39 2.59 3.44
CA ILE A 28 2.89 1.39 4.11
C ILE A 28 3.66 1.25 5.41
N GLY A 29 2.97 1.33 6.53
CA GLY A 29 3.58 1.24 7.85
C GLY A 29 4.09 -0.15 8.18
N ASP A 30 4.92 -0.24 9.22
CA ASP A 30 5.50 -1.51 9.65
C ASP A 30 4.42 -2.54 10.00
N ASP A 31 4.69 -3.78 9.67
CA ASP A 31 3.82 -4.92 9.99
C ASP A 31 2.41 -4.84 9.40
N ALA A 32 2.18 -3.93 8.45
CA ALA A 32 0.89 -3.83 7.78
C ALA A 32 0.67 -5.04 6.87
N ILE A 33 -0.59 -5.34 6.61
CA ILE A 33 -0.98 -6.43 5.73
C ILE A 33 -1.85 -5.87 4.62
N ILE A 34 -1.44 -6.08 3.37
CA ILE A 34 -2.23 -5.70 2.20
C ILE A 34 -2.75 -6.98 1.56
N ALA A 35 -4.07 -7.14 1.55
CA ALA A 35 -4.70 -8.35 1.04
C ALA A 35 -4.45 -8.49 -0.47
N TYR A 36 -4.47 -9.72 -0.95
CA TYR A 36 -4.20 -9.99 -2.36
C TYR A 36 -5.16 -9.22 -3.27
N ARG A 37 -4.66 -8.85 -4.44
CA ARG A 37 -5.37 -8.11 -5.48
C ARG A 37 -5.88 -6.72 -5.05
N ALA A 38 -5.45 -6.24 -3.91
CA ALA A 38 -5.81 -4.88 -3.50
C ALA A 38 -5.11 -3.86 -4.40
N VAL A 39 -5.75 -2.71 -4.57
CA VAL A 39 -5.13 -1.58 -5.27
C VAL A 39 -5.02 -0.43 -4.29
N VAL A 40 -3.80 -0.16 -3.85
CA VAL A 40 -3.52 0.98 -2.97
C VAL A 40 -3.35 2.20 -3.86
N ILE A 41 -4.32 3.11 -3.83
CA ILE A 41 -4.27 4.28 -4.70
C ILE A 41 -3.17 5.24 -4.26
N LYS A 42 -2.83 6.17 -5.15
CA LYS A 42 -1.72 7.09 -4.90
C LYS A 42 -1.90 7.86 -3.59
N ARG A 43 -0.78 8.10 -2.91
CA ARG A 43 -0.72 8.89 -1.68
C ARG A 43 -1.55 8.33 -0.54
N THR A 44 -1.75 7.02 -0.52
CA THR A 44 -2.42 6.36 0.60
C THR A 44 -1.41 6.12 1.72
N GLU A 45 -1.84 6.37 2.95
CA GLU A 45 -1.05 6.04 4.13
C GLU A 45 -1.70 4.87 4.86
N VAL A 46 -0.99 3.77 4.90
CA VAL A 46 -1.41 2.59 5.66
C VAL A 46 -0.63 2.59 6.96
N GLY A 47 -1.35 2.63 8.08
CA GLY A 47 -0.73 2.68 9.39
C GLY A 47 -0.07 1.37 9.78
N ALA A 48 0.83 1.43 10.76
CA ALA A 48 1.52 0.25 11.26
C ALA A 48 0.52 -0.78 11.78
N GLY A 49 0.71 -2.04 11.43
CA GLY A 49 -0.13 -3.14 11.87
C GLY A 49 -1.53 -3.17 11.29
N GLU A 50 -1.87 -2.25 10.41
CA GLU A 50 -3.20 -2.22 9.81
C GLU A 50 -3.34 -3.28 8.71
N VAL A 51 -4.58 -3.70 8.47
CA VAL A 51 -4.92 -4.62 7.39
C VAL A 51 -5.78 -3.86 6.39
N TRP A 52 -5.35 -3.86 5.14
CA TRP A 52 -6.05 -3.16 4.07
C TRP A 52 -6.34 -4.12 2.92
N GLY A 53 -7.45 -3.90 2.25
CA GLY A 53 -7.80 -4.71 1.09
C GLY A 53 -8.86 -4.05 0.24
N GLY A 54 -9.10 -4.62 -0.93
CA GLY A 54 -10.15 -4.18 -1.84
C GLY A 54 -9.64 -3.30 -2.97
N LEU A 55 -10.58 -2.82 -3.77
CA LEU A 55 -10.34 -1.99 -4.95
C LEU A 55 -11.36 -0.83 -4.93
N PRO A 56 -10.95 0.39 -4.55
CA PRO A 56 -9.65 0.73 -3.99
C PRO A 56 -9.47 0.14 -2.59
N ALA A 57 -8.21 -0.05 -2.19
CA ALA A 57 -7.91 -0.61 -0.88
C ALA A 57 -8.38 0.32 0.23
N LYS A 58 -8.96 -0.28 1.27
CA LYS A 58 -9.41 0.46 2.44
C LYS A 58 -9.03 -0.31 3.69
N LYS A 59 -8.94 0.39 4.80
CA LYS A 59 -8.63 -0.23 6.08
C LYS A 59 -9.72 -1.20 6.48
N ILE A 60 -9.31 -2.44 6.76
CA ILE A 60 -10.20 -3.49 7.25
C ILE A 60 -10.14 -3.56 8.77
N ARG A 61 -8.92 -3.45 9.33
CA ARG A 61 -8.69 -3.39 10.78
C ARG A 61 -7.35 -2.75 11.14
#